data_91cf0a76483680cff7bf391cf3435828
#
_entry.id   91cf0a76483680cff7bf391cf3435828
#
_cell.length_a   1.000
_cell.length_b   1.000
_cell.length_c   1.000
_cell.angle_alpha   90.00
_cell.angle_beta   90.00
_cell.angle_gamma   90.00
#
_symmetry.space_group_name_H-M   'P 1'
#
loop_
_entity.id
_entity.type
_entity.pdbx_description
1 polymer ?
#
loop_
_entity_poly.entity_id
_entity_poly.type
_entity_poly.pdbx_seq_one_letter_code
_entity_poly.pdbx_strand_id
1 'polypeptide(L)'
;MSSRVHACEHTVGVAAPAGVVYGMLADAARWPVFLPSVVHVERLDFDGVQERLRMWELADEAGAGNPGNPGNPGIPGIPGNFGNAAGDAGGVGGVLGGRVGSWYARRVLHPDVRAVVFEQEDAVWPGSVTSGVWSVRPAGETECVLGLRQERGLPVAAADGAGARREAEADVHRRLAQVRRAAGRWEQWDELLLSFEDRVRIEGPAELVYDFLYRIGDWPGRVPHVERAGVREDVPGIQVVSLDTCAAPGGRTVSTRAVRLCFPHAGRIVYKETLTPELVAAHSGEWSLLPDASGVTVVAAHQVMLRQEAVAPVLGAGTGLLEARDHVRAWLSRASTETLGLAKWHAESTVRRLR
;
A
#
# COMPACT_ATOMS: atom_id res chain seq x y z
N MET A 1 11.51 -20.17 26.19
CA MET A 1 12.13 -18.85 26.46
C MET A 1 11.07 -17.95 27.05
N SER A 2 11.29 -17.36 28.23
CA SER A 2 10.30 -16.52 28.91
C SER A 2 10.24 -15.16 28.19
N SER A 3 9.09 -14.80 27.55
CA SER A 3 8.86 -13.48 27.01
C SER A 3 8.17 -12.61 28.05
N ARG A 4 8.57 -11.35 28.19
CA ARG A 4 7.80 -10.37 28.96
C ARG A 4 6.78 -9.74 28.03
N VAL A 5 5.51 -9.76 28.41
CA VAL A 5 4.45 -9.04 27.71
C VAL A 5 4.45 -7.59 28.17
N HIS A 6 4.50 -6.66 27.21
CA HIS A 6 4.28 -5.24 27.46
C HIS A 6 2.90 -4.87 26.93
N ALA A 7 2.06 -4.31 27.80
CA ALA A 7 0.75 -3.80 27.44
C ALA A 7 0.75 -2.28 27.49
N CYS A 8 0.21 -1.65 26.45
CA CYS A 8 -0.07 -0.21 26.42
C CYS A 8 -1.48 0.03 25.92
N GLU A 9 -2.13 1.09 26.42
CA GLU A 9 -3.47 1.51 26.04
C GLU A 9 -3.51 3.03 25.92
N HIS A 10 -3.98 3.51 24.76
CA HIS A 10 -4.17 4.93 24.52
C HIS A 10 -5.51 5.17 23.86
N THR A 11 -6.04 6.38 24.03
CA THR A 11 -7.30 6.81 23.43
C THR A 11 -7.15 8.18 22.78
N VAL A 12 -7.98 8.45 21.76
CA VAL A 12 -8.04 9.74 21.08
C VAL A 12 -9.48 10.07 20.72
N GLY A 13 -9.84 11.35 20.81
CA GLY A 13 -11.10 11.87 20.29
C GLY A 13 -11.08 11.92 18.77
N VAL A 14 -12.17 11.50 18.13
CA VAL A 14 -12.35 11.51 16.68
C VAL A 14 -13.64 12.24 16.34
N ALA A 15 -13.56 13.22 15.44
CA ALA A 15 -14.72 13.96 14.92
C ALA A 15 -15.41 13.16 13.81
N ALA A 16 -16.00 12.03 14.19
CA ALA A 16 -16.79 11.15 13.34
C ALA A 16 -17.70 10.29 14.20
N PRO A 17 -18.87 9.87 13.67
CA PRO A 17 -19.76 8.93 14.36
C PRO A 17 -19.05 7.60 14.66
N ALA A 18 -19.34 7.01 15.80
CA ALA A 18 -18.71 5.76 16.23
C ALA A 18 -18.90 4.60 15.23
N GLY A 19 -20.06 4.55 14.55
CA GLY A 19 -20.34 3.55 13.51
C GLY A 19 -19.41 3.69 12.29
N VAL A 20 -19.10 4.91 11.89
CA VAL A 20 -18.16 5.21 10.77
C VAL A 20 -16.75 4.75 11.11
N VAL A 21 -16.25 5.11 12.30
CA VAL A 21 -14.91 4.71 12.75
C VAL A 21 -14.80 3.21 12.90
N TYR A 22 -15.83 2.56 13.47
CA TYR A 22 -15.89 1.09 13.55
C TYR A 22 -15.90 0.44 12.17
N GLY A 23 -16.75 0.93 11.25
CA GLY A 23 -16.82 0.43 9.87
C GLY A 23 -15.47 0.50 9.15
N MET A 24 -14.71 1.60 9.32
CA MET A 24 -13.36 1.75 8.79
C MET A 24 -12.37 0.74 9.38
N LEU A 25 -12.48 0.44 10.69
CA LEU A 25 -11.63 -0.58 11.33
C LEU A 25 -12.02 -1.99 10.91
N ALA A 26 -13.32 -2.27 10.74
CA ALA A 26 -13.83 -3.57 10.35
C ALA A 26 -13.48 -3.92 8.89
N ASP A 27 -13.53 -2.95 7.98
CA ASP A 27 -13.23 -3.16 6.55
C ASP A 27 -11.73 -3.00 6.25
N ALA A 28 -10.95 -4.03 6.59
CA ALA A 28 -9.50 -4.02 6.39
C ALA A 28 -9.09 -3.97 4.91
N ALA A 29 -9.93 -4.39 3.98
CA ALA A 29 -9.64 -4.34 2.55
C ALA A 29 -9.45 -2.90 2.02
N ARG A 30 -10.05 -1.91 2.69
CA ARG A 30 -9.91 -0.48 2.37
C ARG A 30 -8.76 0.22 3.08
N TRP A 31 -8.07 -0.46 3.99
CA TRP A 31 -6.96 0.15 4.73
C TRP A 31 -5.85 0.71 3.84
N PRO A 32 -5.48 0.10 2.72
CA PRO A 32 -4.47 0.68 1.84
C PRO A 32 -4.76 2.12 1.40
N VAL A 33 -6.02 2.52 1.30
CA VAL A 33 -6.41 3.90 0.93
C VAL A 33 -6.42 4.84 2.14
N PHE A 34 -6.80 4.34 3.31
CA PHE A 34 -6.93 5.16 4.52
C PHE A 34 -5.65 5.24 5.36
N LEU A 35 -4.87 4.15 5.39
CA LEU A 35 -3.70 4.03 6.26
C LEU A 35 -2.42 4.04 5.41
N PRO A 36 -1.58 5.10 5.55
CA PRO A 36 -0.38 5.25 4.72
C PRO A 36 0.61 4.09 4.82
N SER A 37 0.73 3.48 6.01
CA SER A 37 1.64 2.35 6.24
C SER A 37 1.17 1.03 5.60
N VAL A 38 -0.14 0.84 5.41
CA VAL A 38 -0.69 -0.41 4.88
C VAL A 38 -0.56 -0.44 3.36
N VAL A 39 0.20 -1.40 2.84
CA VAL A 39 0.40 -1.62 1.40
C VAL A 39 -0.76 -2.41 0.80
N HIS A 40 -1.10 -3.54 1.43
CA HIS A 40 -2.17 -4.42 0.98
C HIS A 40 -2.70 -5.27 2.13
N VAL A 41 -3.97 -5.65 2.02
CA VAL A 41 -4.62 -6.61 2.92
C VAL A 41 -5.37 -7.63 2.07
N GLU A 42 -5.07 -8.90 2.30
CA GLU A 42 -5.76 -10.01 1.67
C GLU A 42 -6.58 -10.76 2.73
N ARG A 43 -7.89 -10.85 2.53
CA ARG A 43 -8.76 -11.66 3.39
C ARG A 43 -8.69 -13.11 2.92
N LEU A 44 -8.17 -13.97 3.79
CA LEU A 44 -7.99 -15.40 3.50
C LEU A 44 -9.22 -16.22 3.88
N ASP A 45 -9.89 -15.82 4.96
CA ASP A 45 -11.10 -16.47 5.48
C ASP A 45 -11.97 -15.48 6.22
N PHE A 46 -13.30 -15.70 6.21
CA PHE A 46 -14.29 -14.88 6.92
C PHE A 46 -15.60 -15.65 7.11
N ASP A 47 -16.04 -15.80 8.36
CA ASP A 47 -17.30 -16.47 8.73
C ASP A 47 -18.44 -15.51 9.10
N GLY A 48 -18.23 -14.21 8.92
CA GLY A 48 -19.14 -13.13 9.31
C GLY A 48 -18.77 -12.42 10.62
N VAL A 49 -17.93 -13.04 11.45
CA VAL A 49 -17.46 -12.52 12.74
C VAL A 49 -15.96 -12.57 12.85
N GLN A 50 -15.37 -13.71 12.49
CA GLN A 50 -13.93 -13.94 12.51
C GLN A 50 -13.38 -13.89 11.11
N GLU A 51 -12.23 -13.27 10.99
CA GLU A 51 -11.49 -13.25 9.73
C GLU A 51 -10.01 -13.52 9.95
N ARG A 52 -9.40 -14.13 8.93
CA ARG A 52 -7.95 -14.29 8.83
C ARG A 52 -7.45 -13.46 7.68
N LEU A 53 -6.48 -12.60 7.97
CA LEU A 53 -5.90 -11.67 7.01
C LEU A 53 -4.43 -11.99 6.79
N ARG A 54 -3.95 -11.72 5.58
CA ARG A 54 -2.54 -11.49 5.31
C ARG A 54 -2.35 -10.01 5.01
N MET A 55 -1.40 -9.40 5.71
CA MET A 55 -1.15 -7.96 5.64
C MET A 55 0.27 -7.68 5.16
N TRP A 56 0.42 -6.59 4.41
CA TRP A 56 1.72 -6.04 4.03
C TRP A 56 1.76 -4.57 4.45
N GLU A 57 2.78 -4.22 5.22
CA GLU A 57 2.99 -2.85 5.70
C GLU A 57 4.42 -2.36 5.40
N LEU A 58 4.54 -1.05 5.26
CA LEU A 58 5.83 -0.36 5.24
C LEU A 58 6.40 -0.38 6.67
N ALA A 59 7.62 -0.88 6.81
CA ALA A 59 8.35 -0.72 8.05
C ALA A 59 8.85 0.72 8.17
N ASP A 60 8.73 1.31 9.36
CA ASP A 60 9.26 2.65 9.61
C ASP A 60 10.78 2.67 9.53
N GLU A 61 11.33 3.72 8.94
CA GLU A 61 12.78 3.98 8.88
C GLU A 61 13.41 4.18 10.27
N ALA A 62 12.60 4.56 11.28
CA ALA A 62 13.07 4.74 12.65
C ALA A 62 13.59 3.44 13.29
N GLY A 63 13.16 2.26 12.81
CA GLY A 63 13.68 0.95 13.25
C GLY A 63 14.99 0.53 12.57
N ALA A 64 15.43 1.22 11.53
CA ALA A 64 16.67 0.87 10.81
C ALA A 64 17.95 1.31 11.53
N GLY A 65 17.84 2.08 12.61
CA GLY A 65 18.96 2.63 13.38
C GLY A 65 19.48 1.76 14.53
N ASN A 66 19.03 0.51 14.68
CA ASN A 66 19.53 -0.37 15.74
C ASN A 66 20.64 -1.30 15.20
N PRO A 67 21.94 -1.04 15.52
CA PRO A 67 23.07 -1.83 15.03
C PRO A 67 23.14 -3.26 15.60
N GLY A 68 22.11 -3.72 16.34
CA GLY A 68 22.03 -5.04 16.96
C GLY A 68 21.06 -6.03 16.30
N ASN A 69 20.49 -5.71 15.13
CA ASN A 69 19.62 -6.67 14.44
C ASN A 69 20.47 -7.55 13.51
N PRO A 70 20.69 -8.85 13.85
CA PRO A 70 21.41 -9.76 12.95
C PRO A 70 20.52 -9.91 11.70
N GLY A 71 21.02 -9.37 10.59
CA GLY A 71 20.40 -9.53 9.29
C GLY A 71 20.03 -10.98 9.03
N ASN A 72 18.92 -11.18 8.35
CA ASN A 72 18.53 -12.45 7.73
C ASN A 72 19.81 -13.13 7.18
N PRO A 73 20.10 -14.40 7.51
CA PRO A 73 21.27 -15.08 6.98
C PRO A 73 21.16 -15.12 5.47
N GLY A 74 21.93 -14.25 4.82
CA GLY A 74 22.00 -14.17 3.37
C GLY A 74 22.46 -15.50 2.81
N ILE A 75 21.84 -15.92 1.73
CA ILE A 75 22.35 -16.98 0.87
C ILE A 75 23.76 -16.58 0.43
N PRO A 76 24.80 -17.39 0.66
CA PRO A 76 26.18 -17.02 0.30
C PRO A 76 26.35 -17.07 -1.23
N GLY A 77 26.84 -16.00 -1.79
CA GLY A 77 27.46 -16.00 -3.09
C GLY A 77 26.84 -15.14 -4.16
N ILE A 78 26.90 -13.80 -4.04
CA ILE A 78 27.06 -12.90 -5.20
C ILE A 78 27.81 -11.63 -4.70
N PRO A 79 29.02 -11.34 -5.20
CA PRO A 79 29.68 -10.06 -4.95
C PRO A 79 29.15 -9.03 -5.98
N GLY A 80 28.44 -8.03 -5.52
CA GLY A 80 27.93 -6.94 -6.35
C GLY A 80 28.30 -5.58 -5.77
N ASN A 81 29.47 -5.12 -6.15
CA ASN A 81 29.94 -3.74 -5.94
C ASN A 81 29.33 -2.86 -7.03
N PHE A 82 28.43 -1.93 -6.70
CA PHE A 82 28.07 -0.83 -7.57
C PHE A 82 28.31 0.50 -6.86
N GLY A 83 29.34 1.17 -7.39
CA GLY A 83 29.86 2.42 -6.89
C GLY A 83 28.86 3.58 -6.97
N ASN A 84 28.96 4.44 -5.96
CA ASN A 84 28.43 5.78 -5.94
C ASN A 84 28.99 6.61 -7.10
N ALA A 85 28.11 7.14 -7.94
CA ALA A 85 28.39 8.34 -8.73
C ALA A 85 27.49 9.47 -8.21
N ALA A 86 28.10 10.38 -7.48
CA ALA A 86 27.49 11.61 -7.03
C ALA A 86 27.23 12.54 -8.22
N GLY A 87 26.02 13.09 -8.29
CA GLY A 87 25.62 14.19 -9.14
C GLY A 87 24.60 15.03 -8.40
N ASP A 88 25.07 16.16 -7.89
CA ASP A 88 24.37 17.15 -7.08
C ASP A 88 23.28 17.85 -7.89
N ALA A 89 22.03 17.84 -7.44
CA ALA A 89 21.02 18.85 -7.72
C ALA A 89 19.92 18.78 -6.66
N GLY A 90 19.77 19.88 -5.92
CA GLY A 90 18.90 20.02 -4.76
C GLY A 90 17.42 19.69 -5.03
N GLY A 91 16.90 18.76 -4.28
CA GLY A 91 15.49 18.41 -4.20
C GLY A 91 15.28 17.56 -2.96
N VAL A 92 14.31 17.95 -2.15
CA VAL A 92 13.95 17.39 -0.87
C VAL A 92 14.06 15.84 -0.86
N GLY A 93 15.15 15.34 -0.31
CA GLY A 93 15.49 13.93 -0.25
C GLY A 93 14.68 13.20 0.80
N GLY A 94 13.56 12.60 0.41
CA GLY A 94 12.90 11.56 1.17
C GLY A 94 13.50 10.20 0.80
N VAL A 95 14.14 9.55 1.75
CA VAL A 95 14.93 8.32 1.59
C VAL A 95 14.11 7.13 1.10
N LEU A 96 14.59 6.43 0.11
CA LEU A 96 14.07 5.18 -0.46
C LEU A 96 14.43 3.97 0.42
N GLY A 97 13.96 3.93 1.67
CA GLY A 97 14.34 2.90 2.64
C GLY A 97 13.26 1.91 3.06
N GLY A 98 12.00 2.14 2.72
CA GLY A 98 10.90 1.35 3.28
C GLY A 98 11.00 -0.15 3.00
N ARG A 99 11.40 -0.94 4.01
CA ARG A 99 11.25 -2.39 3.98
C ARG A 99 9.77 -2.73 4.08
N VAL A 100 9.29 -3.68 3.29
CA VAL A 100 7.92 -4.18 3.38
C VAL A 100 7.93 -5.46 4.22
N GLY A 101 7.17 -5.45 5.30
CA GLY A 101 6.91 -6.64 6.10
C GLY A 101 5.57 -7.26 5.75
N SER A 102 5.43 -8.58 5.86
CA SER A 102 4.15 -9.26 5.77
C SER A 102 3.94 -10.20 6.95
N TRP A 103 2.69 -10.29 7.41
CA TRP A 103 2.29 -11.20 8.49
C TRP A 103 0.84 -11.62 8.36
N TYR A 104 0.49 -12.64 9.12
CA TYR A 104 -0.88 -13.09 9.25
C TYR A 104 -1.51 -12.55 10.53
N ALA A 105 -2.79 -12.23 10.50
CA ALA A 105 -3.56 -11.78 11.64
C ALA A 105 -4.93 -12.46 11.68
N ARG A 106 -5.34 -12.85 12.87
CA ARG A 106 -6.75 -13.18 13.16
C ARG A 106 -7.43 -11.97 13.74
N ARG A 107 -8.66 -11.75 13.31
CA ARG A 107 -9.49 -10.68 13.84
C ARG A 107 -10.86 -11.21 14.19
N VAL A 108 -11.43 -10.67 15.29
CA VAL A 108 -12.82 -10.91 15.69
C VAL A 108 -13.53 -9.58 15.70
N LEU A 109 -14.58 -9.47 14.92
CA LEU A 109 -15.39 -8.27 14.78
C LEU A 109 -16.57 -8.31 15.73
N HIS A 110 -16.70 -7.30 16.60
CA HIS A 110 -17.78 -7.16 17.57
C HIS A 110 -18.60 -5.89 17.26
N PRO A 111 -19.55 -5.94 16.32
CA PRO A 111 -20.32 -4.76 15.90
C PRO A 111 -21.16 -4.16 17.02
N ASP A 112 -21.71 -4.97 17.90
CA ASP A 112 -22.61 -4.52 18.98
C ASP A 112 -21.89 -3.61 19.97
N VAL A 113 -20.64 -3.92 20.28
CA VAL A 113 -19.78 -3.14 21.20
C VAL A 113 -18.76 -2.28 20.47
N ARG A 114 -18.77 -2.32 19.12
CA ARG A 114 -17.82 -1.59 18.25
C ARG A 114 -16.36 -1.84 18.63
N ALA A 115 -16.00 -3.10 18.77
CA ALA A 115 -14.65 -3.53 19.05
C ALA A 115 -14.12 -4.47 17.98
N VAL A 116 -12.81 -4.44 17.74
CA VAL A 116 -12.09 -5.38 16.88
C VAL A 116 -10.94 -5.94 17.69
N VAL A 117 -11.02 -7.21 18.02
CA VAL A 117 -9.92 -7.95 18.65
C VAL A 117 -8.99 -8.47 17.53
N PHE A 118 -7.70 -8.34 17.71
CA PHE A 118 -6.74 -8.87 16.73
C PHE A 118 -5.58 -9.59 17.41
N GLU A 119 -5.08 -10.59 16.73
CA GLU A 119 -3.89 -11.35 17.11
C GLU A 119 -3.05 -11.61 15.86
N GLN A 120 -1.78 -11.28 15.93
CA GLN A 120 -0.80 -11.58 14.90
C GLN A 120 -0.34 -13.03 15.09
N GLU A 121 -0.49 -13.87 14.02
CA GLU A 121 -0.13 -15.29 14.10
C GLU A 121 1.39 -15.53 14.00
N ASP A 122 2.06 -14.77 13.12
CA ASP A 122 3.49 -14.89 12.87
C ASP A 122 4.22 -13.62 13.31
N ALA A 123 5.31 -13.79 14.04
CA ALA A 123 6.17 -12.67 14.37
C ALA A 123 6.92 -12.22 13.12
N VAL A 124 6.66 -11.00 12.65
CA VAL A 124 7.45 -10.35 11.58
C VAL A 124 8.92 -10.22 11.99
N TRP A 125 9.14 -10.12 13.31
CA TRP A 125 10.45 -10.05 13.97
C TRP A 125 10.50 -11.10 15.07
N PRO A 126 11.60 -11.83 15.26
CA PRO A 126 11.71 -12.84 16.31
C PRO A 126 11.30 -12.27 17.67
N GLY A 127 10.25 -12.84 18.27
CA GLY A 127 9.77 -12.50 19.61
C GLY A 127 8.71 -11.41 19.71
N SER A 128 8.15 -10.89 18.61
CA SER A 128 7.15 -9.81 18.64
C SER A 128 5.77 -10.24 18.15
N VAL A 129 5.15 -11.23 18.80
CA VAL A 129 3.71 -11.45 18.61
C VAL A 129 2.96 -10.26 19.22
N THR A 130 2.10 -9.64 18.41
CA THR A 130 1.29 -8.50 18.83
C THR A 130 -0.18 -8.91 18.82
N SER A 131 -0.86 -8.68 19.93
CA SER A 131 -2.31 -8.80 20.04
C SER A 131 -2.90 -7.50 20.57
N GLY A 132 -4.19 -7.29 20.39
CA GLY A 132 -4.81 -6.10 20.94
C GLY A 132 -6.29 -5.98 20.65
N VAL A 133 -6.82 -4.83 21.07
CA VAL A 133 -8.23 -4.49 20.90
C VAL A 133 -8.34 -3.04 20.45
N TRP A 134 -8.98 -2.84 19.33
CA TRP A 134 -9.55 -1.56 18.95
C TRP A 134 -10.92 -1.42 19.59
N SER A 135 -11.21 -0.27 20.17
CA SER A 135 -12.52 0.04 20.75
C SER A 135 -12.99 1.41 20.29
N VAL A 136 -14.29 1.52 19.99
CA VAL A 136 -14.90 2.79 19.56
C VAL A 136 -16.10 3.08 20.43
N ARG A 137 -16.02 4.12 21.25
CA ARG A 137 -17.09 4.54 22.18
C ARG A 137 -17.71 5.84 21.68
N PRO A 138 -19.06 5.90 21.52
CA PRO A 138 -19.72 7.17 21.19
C PRO A 138 -19.44 8.24 22.25
N ALA A 139 -19.19 9.46 21.83
CA ALA A 139 -19.09 10.66 22.67
C ALA A 139 -20.18 11.69 22.32
N GLY A 140 -20.84 11.49 21.16
CA GLY A 140 -21.92 12.30 20.64
C GLY A 140 -22.43 11.67 19.32
N GLU A 141 -23.28 12.38 18.59
CA GLU A 141 -23.78 11.93 17.30
C GLU A 141 -22.67 11.92 16.21
N THR A 142 -21.80 12.93 16.26
CA THR A 142 -20.71 13.15 15.28
C THR A 142 -19.31 12.98 15.87
N GLU A 143 -19.21 12.49 17.10
CA GLU A 143 -17.95 12.33 17.80
C GLU A 143 -17.86 10.97 18.51
N CYS A 144 -16.65 10.45 18.61
CA CYS A 144 -16.36 9.24 19.35
C CYS A 144 -14.98 9.27 20.00
N VAL A 145 -14.75 8.33 20.91
CA VAL A 145 -13.44 8.03 21.48
C VAL A 145 -12.95 6.72 20.90
N LEU A 146 -11.85 6.78 20.15
CA LEU A 146 -11.13 5.63 19.63
C LEU A 146 -10.06 5.21 20.61
N GLY A 147 -10.04 3.93 20.99
CA GLY A 147 -9.02 3.32 21.84
C GLY A 147 -8.28 2.21 21.11
N LEU A 148 -7.00 2.07 21.42
CA LEU A 148 -6.18 0.92 21.05
C LEU A 148 -5.44 0.43 22.29
N ARG A 149 -5.77 -0.79 22.72
CA ARG A 149 -4.97 -1.57 23.67
C ARG A 149 -4.17 -2.58 22.88
N GLN A 150 -2.86 -2.59 23.11
CA GLN A 150 -1.94 -3.48 22.43
C GLN A 150 -1.04 -4.21 23.44
N GLU A 151 -0.86 -5.51 23.22
CA GLU A 151 0.05 -6.35 23.98
C GLU A 151 1.14 -6.86 23.02
N ARG A 152 2.40 -6.67 23.42
CA ARG A 152 3.56 -7.08 22.63
C ARG A 152 4.49 -7.94 23.45
N GLY A 153 4.84 -9.11 22.93
CA GLY A 153 5.95 -9.91 23.49
C GLY A 153 7.27 -9.20 23.25
N LEU A 154 8.06 -9.01 24.30
CA LEU A 154 9.41 -8.44 24.20
C LEU A 154 10.43 -9.54 24.48
N PRO A 155 11.51 -9.66 23.68
CA PRO A 155 12.59 -10.61 23.97
C PRO A 155 13.29 -10.23 25.27
N VAL A 156 13.49 -11.20 26.15
CA VAL A 156 14.14 -11.01 27.48
C VAL A 156 15.59 -10.54 27.33
N ALA A 157 16.25 -10.82 26.22
CA ALA A 157 17.64 -10.49 25.95
C ALA A 157 17.89 -9.06 25.44
N ALA A 158 16.85 -8.25 25.26
CA ALA A 158 17.05 -6.86 24.84
C ALA A 158 17.59 -6.05 26.04
N ALA A 159 18.83 -5.68 25.98
CA ALA A 159 19.51 -4.84 26.97
C ALA A 159 18.84 -3.45 27.15
N ASP A 160 17.94 -3.09 26.24
CA ASP A 160 17.18 -1.83 26.23
C ASP A 160 15.66 -2.07 26.18
N GLY A 161 15.11 -2.65 27.23
CA GLY A 161 13.65 -2.78 27.40
C GLY A 161 12.90 -1.43 27.40
N ALA A 162 13.58 -0.32 27.68
CA ALA A 162 12.99 1.02 27.66
C ALA A 162 12.84 1.54 26.21
N GLY A 163 13.77 1.23 25.31
CA GLY A 163 13.67 1.57 23.88
C GLY A 163 12.51 0.86 23.22
N ALA A 164 12.41 -0.45 23.42
CA ALA A 164 11.33 -1.27 22.84
C ALA A 164 9.93 -0.86 23.34
N ARG A 165 9.82 -0.39 24.60
CA ARG A 165 8.57 0.15 25.15
C ARG A 165 8.19 1.47 24.47
N ARG A 166 9.12 2.40 24.35
CA ARG A 166 8.89 3.69 23.66
C ARG A 166 8.47 3.48 22.21
N GLU A 167 9.07 2.51 21.54
CA GLU A 167 8.70 2.16 20.17
C GLU A 167 7.28 1.59 20.08
N ALA A 168 6.89 0.70 21.02
CA ALA A 168 5.53 0.16 21.07
C ALA A 168 4.49 1.25 21.35
N GLU A 169 4.77 2.17 22.27
CA GLU A 169 3.90 3.32 22.56
C GLU A 169 3.78 4.27 21.34
N ALA A 170 4.90 4.56 20.69
CA ALA A 170 4.92 5.38 19.47
C ALA A 170 4.12 4.74 18.34
N ASP A 171 4.16 3.41 18.19
CA ASP A 171 3.37 2.68 17.21
C ASP A 171 1.86 2.82 17.48
N VAL A 172 1.42 2.65 18.72
CA VAL A 172 0.01 2.84 19.11
C VAL A 172 -0.45 4.27 18.83
N HIS A 173 0.33 5.27 19.21
CA HIS A 173 -0.02 6.68 18.93
C HIS A 173 -0.10 6.97 17.43
N ARG A 174 0.83 6.45 16.64
CA ARG A 174 0.83 6.61 15.19
C ARG A 174 -0.40 5.99 14.55
N ARG A 175 -0.78 4.75 14.93
CA ARG A 175 -1.96 4.06 14.44
C ARG A 175 -3.25 4.82 14.78
N LEU A 176 -3.40 5.27 16.03
CA LEU A 176 -4.52 6.11 16.46
C LEU A 176 -4.61 7.41 15.65
N ALA A 177 -3.47 8.09 15.43
CA ALA A 177 -3.43 9.34 14.66
C ALA A 177 -3.80 9.11 13.18
N GLN A 178 -3.38 8.00 12.57
CA GLN A 178 -3.75 7.66 11.19
C GLN A 178 -5.27 7.44 11.06
N VAL A 179 -5.85 6.62 11.93
CA VAL A 179 -7.31 6.36 11.94
C VAL A 179 -8.09 7.64 12.20
N ARG A 180 -7.68 8.45 13.20
CA ARG A 180 -8.32 9.73 13.49
C ARG A 180 -8.31 10.67 12.28
N ARG A 181 -7.17 10.77 11.59
CA ARG A 181 -7.03 11.65 10.41
C ARG A 181 -7.92 11.19 9.27
N ALA A 182 -7.95 9.88 9.00
CA ALA A 182 -8.79 9.31 7.95
C ALA A 182 -10.27 9.48 8.26
N ALA A 183 -10.70 9.11 9.47
CA ALA A 183 -12.10 9.20 9.90
C ALA A 183 -12.60 10.64 10.01
N GLY A 184 -11.75 11.60 10.36
CA GLY A 184 -12.13 13.02 10.48
C GLY A 184 -12.57 13.67 9.15
N ARG A 185 -12.44 12.98 8.03
CA ARG A 185 -12.93 13.40 6.70
C ARG A 185 -14.13 12.59 6.21
N TRP A 186 -14.78 11.85 7.08
CA TRP A 186 -15.82 10.89 6.73
C TRP A 186 -16.98 11.46 5.90
N GLU A 187 -17.40 12.69 6.16
CA GLU A 187 -18.47 13.37 5.41
C GLU A 187 -18.13 13.59 3.94
N GLN A 188 -16.83 13.64 3.64
CA GLN A 188 -16.32 13.91 2.29
C GLN A 188 -15.88 12.61 1.56
N TRP A 189 -15.95 11.43 2.20
CA TRP A 189 -15.44 10.20 1.58
C TRP A 189 -16.09 9.89 0.24
N ASP A 190 -17.38 10.09 0.10
CA ASP A 190 -18.09 9.83 -1.16
C ASP A 190 -17.59 10.73 -2.30
N GLU A 191 -17.15 11.94 -1.96
CA GLU A 191 -16.59 12.90 -2.91
C GLU A 191 -15.09 12.65 -3.16
N LEU A 192 -14.33 12.30 -2.12
CA LEU A 192 -12.88 12.12 -2.18
C LEU A 192 -12.45 10.75 -2.68
N LEU A 193 -13.24 9.70 -2.43
CA LEU A 193 -12.91 8.35 -2.82
C LEU A 193 -13.38 8.06 -4.25
N LEU A 194 -12.50 7.50 -5.05
CA LEU A 194 -12.74 7.07 -6.41
C LEU A 194 -12.31 5.61 -6.54
N SER A 195 -13.24 4.74 -6.99
CA SER A 195 -12.96 3.35 -7.30
C SER A 195 -13.48 3.02 -8.69
N PHE A 196 -12.63 2.43 -9.54
CA PHE A 196 -13.00 2.06 -10.91
C PHE A 196 -12.07 0.97 -11.44
N GLU A 197 -12.50 0.36 -12.56
CA GLU A 197 -11.76 -0.66 -13.27
C GLU A 197 -11.70 -0.35 -14.76
N ASP A 198 -10.56 -0.68 -15.38
CA ASP A 198 -10.37 -0.75 -16.82
C ASP A 198 -10.11 -2.20 -17.22
N ARG A 199 -10.63 -2.62 -18.38
CA ARG A 199 -10.48 -4.00 -18.85
C ARG A 199 -9.95 -4.02 -20.27
N VAL A 200 -8.95 -4.88 -20.52
CA VAL A 200 -8.37 -5.07 -21.85
C VAL A 200 -8.32 -6.55 -22.17
N ARG A 201 -8.87 -6.93 -23.33
CA ARG A 201 -8.79 -8.28 -23.87
C ARG A 201 -7.54 -8.45 -24.73
N ILE A 202 -6.77 -9.51 -24.46
CA ILE A 202 -5.50 -9.86 -25.14
C ILE A 202 -5.60 -11.28 -25.67
N GLU A 203 -5.32 -11.47 -26.96
CA GLU A 203 -5.28 -12.79 -27.64
C GLU A 203 -3.86 -13.37 -27.58
N GLY A 204 -3.39 -13.64 -26.37
CA GLY A 204 -2.04 -14.14 -26.12
C GLY A 204 -1.92 -14.80 -24.75
N PRO A 205 -0.80 -15.49 -24.50
CA PRO A 205 -0.54 -16.15 -23.22
C PRO A 205 -0.48 -15.14 -22.06
N ALA A 206 -1.14 -15.48 -20.95
CA ALA A 206 -1.14 -14.66 -19.75
C ALA A 206 0.28 -14.42 -19.20
N GLU A 207 1.18 -15.39 -19.38
CA GLU A 207 2.58 -15.33 -18.93
C GLU A 207 3.35 -14.20 -19.62
N LEU A 208 3.15 -13.97 -20.91
CA LEU A 208 3.80 -12.88 -21.65
C LEU A 208 3.29 -11.52 -21.20
N VAL A 209 1.99 -11.41 -20.90
CA VAL A 209 1.38 -10.21 -20.37
C VAL A 209 1.91 -9.92 -18.97
N TYR A 210 1.93 -10.98 -18.12
CA TYR A 210 2.46 -10.85 -16.75
C TYR A 210 3.93 -10.44 -16.76
N ASP A 211 4.77 -11.07 -17.58
CA ASP A 211 6.19 -10.74 -17.71
C ASP A 211 6.41 -9.27 -18.12
N PHE A 212 5.63 -8.77 -19.09
CA PHE A 212 5.67 -7.36 -19.49
C PHE A 212 5.34 -6.41 -18.33
N LEU A 213 4.28 -6.71 -17.57
CA LEU A 213 3.86 -5.91 -16.43
C LEU A 213 4.84 -6.01 -15.26
N TYR A 214 5.41 -7.20 -15.03
CA TYR A 214 6.38 -7.44 -13.96
C TYR A 214 7.69 -6.69 -14.20
N ARG A 215 8.20 -6.69 -15.43
CA ARG A 215 9.48 -6.06 -15.82
C ARG A 215 9.36 -4.55 -16.01
N ILE A 216 8.85 -3.87 -15.00
CA ILE A 216 8.64 -2.40 -15.05
C ILE A 216 9.95 -1.62 -15.29
N GLY A 217 11.10 -2.17 -14.93
CA GLY A 217 12.41 -1.59 -15.23
C GLY A 217 12.72 -1.48 -16.72
N ASP A 218 12.08 -2.30 -17.57
CA ASP A 218 12.21 -2.26 -19.03
C ASP A 218 11.25 -1.26 -19.70
N TRP A 219 10.36 -0.62 -18.94
CA TRP A 219 9.34 0.30 -19.49
C TRP A 219 9.93 1.53 -20.16
N PRO A 220 11.03 2.15 -19.68
CA PRO A 220 11.73 3.16 -20.48
C PRO A 220 12.11 2.55 -21.85
N GLY A 221 11.68 3.20 -22.93
CA GLY A 221 11.87 2.71 -24.30
C GLY A 221 10.82 1.71 -24.81
N ARG A 222 9.92 1.18 -23.93
CA ARG A 222 8.76 0.35 -24.32
C ARG A 222 7.43 1.06 -24.13
N VAL A 223 7.33 1.87 -23.08
CA VAL A 223 6.15 2.62 -22.71
C VAL A 223 6.43 4.11 -22.94
N PRO A 224 5.83 4.75 -23.97
CA PRO A 224 6.22 6.06 -24.44
C PRO A 224 6.18 7.19 -23.40
N HIS A 225 5.25 7.10 -22.44
CA HIS A 225 5.11 8.08 -21.37
C HIS A 225 6.03 7.83 -20.16
N VAL A 226 6.82 6.75 -20.13
CA VAL A 226 7.78 6.46 -19.07
C VAL A 226 9.19 6.89 -19.50
N GLU A 227 9.71 7.91 -18.84
CA GLU A 227 11.05 8.44 -19.11
C GLU A 227 12.12 7.66 -18.35
N ARG A 228 11.85 7.35 -17.07
CA ARG A 228 12.74 6.62 -16.18
C ARG A 228 11.98 5.67 -15.30
N ALA A 229 12.59 4.51 -15.01
CA ALA A 229 12.11 3.53 -14.05
C ALA A 229 13.28 3.03 -13.21
N GLY A 230 13.13 3.09 -11.88
CA GLY A 230 14.03 2.44 -10.93
C GLY A 230 13.28 1.31 -10.22
N VAL A 231 13.91 0.14 -10.10
CA VAL A 231 13.33 -1.02 -9.44
C VAL A 231 14.32 -1.59 -8.44
N ARG A 232 13.85 -1.85 -7.22
CA ARG A 232 14.57 -2.63 -6.22
C ARG A 232 13.67 -3.78 -5.77
N GLU A 233 14.20 -4.99 -5.81
CA GLU A 233 13.51 -6.22 -5.41
C GLU A 233 14.43 -7.05 -4.50
N ASP A 234 14.48 -6.70 -3.20
CA ASP A 234 15.30 -7.38 -2.21
C ASP A 234 14.67 -8.71 -1.76
N VAL A 235 13.35 -8.81 -1.88
CA VAL A 235 12.56 -10.02 -1.61
C VAL A 235 11.80 -10.37 -2.87
N PRO A 236 11.90 -11.61 -3.39
CA PRO A 236 11.20 -12.03 -4.59
C PRO A 236 9.70 -11.70 -4.53
N GLY A 237 9.20 -11.01 -5.56
CA GLY A 237 7.80 -10.59 -5.65
C GLY A 237 7.46 -9.30 -4.90
N ILE A 238 8.39 -8.67 -4.19
CA ILE A 238 8.19 -7.37 -3.54
C ILE A 238 9.10 -6.33 -4.21
N GLN A 239 8.53 -5.51 -5.06
CA GLN A 239 9.24 -4.48 -5.81
C GLN A 239 8.97 -3.09 -5.20
N VAL A 240 10.04 -2.34 -4.94
CA VAL A 240 9.96 -0.90 -4.68
C VAL A 240 10.36 -0.19 -5.97
N VAL A 241 9.43 0.60 -6.49
CA VAL A 241 9.53 1.18 -7.83
C VAL A 241 9.50 2.70 -7.75
N SER A 242 10.31 3.35 -8.57
CA SER A 242 10.19 4.79 -8.89
C SER A 242 9.97 4.94 -10.38
N LEU A 243 9.01 5.78 -10.76
CA LEU A 243 8.72 6.11 -12.15
C LEU A 243 8.72 7.62 -12.33
N ASP A 244 9.37 8.06 -13.41
CA ASP A 244 9.23 9.39 -13.95
C ASP A 244 8.44 9.29 -15.26
N THR A 245 7.26 9.90 -15.28
CA THR A 245 6.34 9.84 -16.40
C THR A 245 6.07 11.23 -16.96
N CYS A 246 5.86 11.32 -18.28
CA CYS A 246 5.54 12.55 -18.96
C CYS A 246 4.34 12.33 -19.90
N ALA A 247 3.30 13.16 -19.78
CA ALA A 247 2.10 13.02 -20.59
C ALA A 247 2.29 13.38 -22.08
N ALA A 248 3.34 14.17 -22.39
CA ALA A 248 3.73 14.53 -23.75
C ALA A 248 5.24 14.81 -23.79
N PRO A 249 5.93 14.58 -24.93
CA PRO A 249 7.36 14.88 -25.07
C PRO A 249 7.66 16.34 -24.73
N GLY A 250 8.58 16.56 -23.77
CA GLY A 250 8.93 17.90 -23.28
C GLY A 250 7.89 18.53 -22.33
N GLY A 251 6.88 17.77 -21.91
CA GLY A 251 5.89 18.19 -20.92
C GLY A 251 6.45 18.10 -19.48
N ARG A 252 5.58 18.41 -18.51
CA ARG A 252 5.95 18.29 -17.09
C ARG A 252 6.11 16.81 -16.70
N THR A 253 7.26 16.45 -16.16
CA THR A 253 7.53 15.13 -15.60
C THR A 253 6.84 14.99 -14.24
N VAL A 254 6.17 13.88 -14.04
CA VAL A 254 5.55 13.48 -12.76
C VAL A 254 6.31 12.28 -12.21
N SER A 255 6.89 12.46 -11.03
CA SER A 255 7.60 11.39 -10.33
C SER A 255 6.64 10.70 -9.34
N THR A 256 6.59 9.38 -9.41
CA THR A 256 5.83 8.52 -8.48
C THR A 256 6.73 7.46 -7.88
N ARG A 257 6.33 6.94 -6.74
CA ARG A 257 6.95 5.76 -6.11
C ARG A 257 5.87 4.82 -5.66
N ALA A 258 6.11 3.53 -5.82
CA ALA A 258 5.16 2.50 -5.42
C ALA A 258 5.86 1.28 -4.81
N VAL A 259 5.16 0.61 -3.94
CA VAL A 259 5.43 -0.79 -3.60
C VAL A 259 4.50 -1.65 -4.45
N ARG A 260 5.06 -2.68 -5.07
CA ARG A 260 4.33 -3.68 -5.84
C ARG A 260 4.52 -5.05 -5.21
N LEU A 261 3.42 -5.77 -5.07
CA LEU A 261 3.37 -7.16 -4.63
C LEU A 261 2.99 -8.02 -5.83
N CYS A 262 3.92 -8.84 -6.26
CA CYS A 262 3.81 -9.62 -7.49
C CYS A 262 3.49 -11.09 -7.15
N PHE A 263 2.35 -11.58 -7.59
CA PHE A 263 1.85 -12.93 -7.36
C PHE A 263 1.74 -13.68 -8.69
N PRO A 264 2.85 -14.24 -9.21
CA PRO A 264 2.88 -14.83 -10.56
C PRO A 264 1.91 -16.00 -10.71
N HIS A 265 1.80 -16.86 -9.70
CA HIS A 265 0.88 -18.01 -9.75
C HIS A 265 -0.61 -17.61 -9.72
N ALA A 266 -0.93 -16.46 -9.16
CA ALA A 266 -2.27 -15.90 -9.15
C ALA A 266 -2.54 -14.97 -10.34
N GLY A 267 -1.54 -14.68 -11.17
CA GLY A 267 -1.65 -13.71 -12.25
C GLY A 267 -2.00 -12.30 -11.76
N ARG A 268 -1.49 -11.90 -10.57
CA ARG A 268 -1.84 -10.63 -9.93
C ARG A 268 -0.62 -9.79 -9.60
N ILE A 269 -0.74 -8.49 -9.79
CA ILE A 269 0.23 -7.49 -9.31
C ILE A 269 -0.57 -6.41 -8.59
N VAL A 270 -0.43 -6.37 -7.26
CA VAL A 270 -1.03 -5.33 -6.42
C VAL A 270 -0.01 -4.24 -6.19
N TYR A 271 -0.42 -2.99 -6.17
CA TYR A 271 0.49 -1.88 -5.89
C TYR A 271 -0.14 -0.82 -4.99
N LYS A 272 0.72 -0.13 -4.27
CA LYS A 272 0.39 1.09 -3.55
C LYS A 272 1.43 2.15 -3.84
N GLU A 273 0.99 3.32 -4.25
CA GLU A 273 1.85 4.49 -4.37
C GLU A 273 2.23 5.04 -2.98
N THR A 274 3.50 5.24 -2.77
CA THR A 274 4.09 5.85 -1.56
C THR A 274 4.49 7.30 -1.80
N LEU A 275 4.68 7.68 -3.06
CA LEU A 275 4.74 9.05 -3.55
C LEU A 275 3.73 9.19 -4.67
N THR A 276 2.72 10.02 -4.44
CA THR A 276 1.59 10.24 -5.35
C THR A 276 1.71 11.60 -6.05
N PRO A 277 1.06 11.76 -7.23
CA PRO A 277 0.87 13.06 -7.86
C PRO A 277 0.12 14.05 -6.97
N GLU A 278 0.22 15.34 -7.29
CA GLU A 278 -0.30 16.43 -6.45
C GLU A 278 -1.79 16.29 -6.10
N LEU A 279 -2.65 15.91 -7.07
CA LEU A 279 -4.10 15.74 -6.87
C LEU A 279 -4.49 14.50 -6.06
N VAL A 280 -3.54 13.59 -5.82
CA VAL A 280 -3.82 12.28 -5.22
C VAL A 280 -3.23 12.21 -3.82
N ALA A 281 -4.07 11.95 -2.81
CA ALA A 281 -3.66 11.74 -1.42
C ALA A 281 -3.23 10.30 -1.16
N ALA A 282 -3.93 9.32 -1.78
CA ALA A 282 -3.58 7.91 -1.75
C ALA A 282 -4.02 7.23 -3.04
N HIS A 283 -3.23 6.27 -3.51
CA HIS A 283 -3.55 5.43 -4.65
C HIS A 283 -3.06 4.02 -4.40
N SER A 284 -3.96 3.07 -4.49
CA SER A 284 -3.66 1.64 -4.56
C SER A 284 -4.41 1.03 -5.73
N GLY A 285 -3.87 -0.03 -6.28
CA GLY A 285 -4.49 -0.70 -7.41
C GLY A 285 -4.00 -2.12 -7.57
N GLU A 286 -4.62 -2.80 -8.53
CA GLU A 286 -4.32 -4.18 -8.85
C GLU A 286 -4.45 -4.42 -10.35
N TRP A 287 -3.53 -5.17 -10.90
CA TRP A 287 -3.68 -5.82 -12.19
C TRP A 287 -3.94 -7.31 -11.98
N SER A 288 -5.11 -7.76 -12.44
CA SER A 288 -5.53 -9.16 -12.38
C SER A 288 -5.65 -9.72 -13.78
N LEU A 289 -4.94 -10.82 -14.04
CA LEU A 289 -4.95 -11.54 -15.30
C LEU A 289 -5.92 -12.71 -15.20
N LEU A 290 -6.96 -12.70 -16.01
CA LEU A 290 -8.02 -13.72 -16.05
C LEU A 290 -7.89 -14.50 -17.36
N PRO A 291 -7.10 -15.59 -17.38
CA PRO A 291 -6.92 -16.41 -18.59
C PRO A 291 -8.15 -17.25 -18.91
N ASP A 292 -8.37 -17.49 -20.20
CA ASP A 292 -9.34 -18.45 -20.73
C ASP A 292 -8.78 -19.19 -21.96
N ALA A 293 -9.59 -20.01 -22.61
CA ALA A 293 -9.16 -20.82 -23.75
C ALA A 293 -8.67 -20.00 -24.96
N SER A 294 -8.99 -18.73 -25.06
CA SER A 294 -8.70 -17.88 -26.22
C SER A 294 -7.72 -16.72 -25.93
N GLY A 295 -7.25 -16.60 -24.67
CA GLY A 295 -6.31 -15.55 -24.28
C GLY A 295 -6.48 -15.14 -22.82
N VAL A 296 -6.31 -13.86 -22.54
CA VAL A 296 -6.39 -13.31 -21.17
C VAL A 296 -7.15 -12.00 -21.16
N THR A 297 -8.03 -11.80 -20.18
CA THR A 297 -8.59 -10.47 -19.86
C THR A 297 -7.78 -9.89 -18.69
N VAL A 298 -7.20 -8.72 -18.89
CA VAL A 298 -6.53 -7.99 -17.81
C VAL A 298 -7.49 -6.96 -17.25
N VAL A 299 -7.66 -6.98 -15.94
CA VAL A 299 -8.43 -6.00 -15.17
C VAL A 299 -7.44 -5.13 -14.41
N ALA A 300 -7.50 -3.83 -14.63
CA ALA A 300 -6.78 -2.81 -13.87
C ALA A 300 -7.77 -2.13 -12.92
N ALA A 301 -7.71 -2.47 -11.64
CA ALA A 301 -8.53 -1.88 -10.60
C ALA A 301 -7.76 -0.74 -9.90
N HIS A 302 -8.47 0.35 -9.63
CA HIS A 302 -7.92 1.54 -8.96
C HIS A 302 -8.78 1.93 -7.77
N GLN A 303 -8.11 2.27 -6.66
CA GLN A 303 -8.70 2.89 -5.49
C GLN A 303 -7.88 4.15 -5.17
N VAL A 304 -8.52 5.30 -5.25
CA VAL A 304 -7.87 6.61 -5.17
C VAL A 304 -8.56 7.48 -4.15
N MET A 305 -7.78 8.18 -3.34
CA MET A 305 -8.27 9.29 -2.52
C MET A 305 -7.71 10.59 -3.08
N LEU A 306 -8.58 11.55 -3.36
CA LEU A 306 -8.21 12.86 -3.84
C LEU A 306 -7.61 13.72 -2.72
N ARG A 307 -6.73 14.63 -3.10
CA ARG A 307 -6.20 15.69 -2.23
C ARG A 307 -6.97 16.97 -2.51
N GLN A 308 -8.01 17.22 -1.71
CA GLN A 308 -8.92 18.35 -1.90
C GLN A 308 -8.19 19.70 -1.97
N GLU A 309 -7.21 19.89 -1.10
CA GLU A 309 -6.41 21.13 -1.01
C GLU A 309 -5.56 21.40 -2.27
N ALA A 310 -5.32 20.38 -3.10
CA ALA A 310 -4.58 20.53 -4.34
C ALA A 310 -5.45 20.81 -5.58
N VAL A 311 -6.79 20.72 -5.45
CA VAL A 311 -7.69 20.86 -6.60
C VAL A 311 -7.57 22.25 -7.24
N ALA A 312 -7.79 23.28 -6.48
CA ALA A 312 -7.71 24.66 -7.02
C ALA A 312 -6.29 25.07 -7.46
N PRO A 313 -5.19 24.73 -6.74
CA PRO A 313 -3.84 25.00 -7.20
C PRO A 313 -3.47 24.29 -8.52
N VAL A 314 -3.95 23.06 -8.75
CA VAL A 314 -3.55 22.26 -9.92
C VAL A 314 -4.48 22.47 -11.11
N LEU A 315 -5.79 22.51 -10.87
CA LEU A 315 -6.80 22.55 -11.94
C LEU A 315 -7.38 23.95 -12.17
N GLY A 316 -7.08 24.90 -11.30
CA GLY A 316 -7.56 26.27 -11.39
C GLY A 316 -8.63 26.63 -10.35
N ALA A 317 -8.71 27.92 -10.03
CA ALA A 317 -9.71 28.44 -9.12
C ALA A 317 -11.13 28.19 -9.66
N GLY A 318 -12.02 27.67 -8.79
CA GLY A 318 -13.41 27.36 -9.15
C GLY A 318 -13.65 25.91 -9.58
N THR A 319 -12.60 25.10 -9.79
CA THR A 319 -12.75 23.67 -10.07
C THR A 319 -13.29 22.94 -8.84
N GLY A 320 -14.38 22.20 -9.01
CA GLY A 320 -15.00 21.40 -7.95
C GLY A 320 -14.39 19.99 -7.82
N LEU A 321 -14.73 19.30 -6.72
CA LEU A 321 -14.27 17.92 -6.49
C LEU A 321 -14.76 16.95 -7.58
N LEU A 322 -15.95 17.13 -8.10
CA LEU A 322 -16.49 16.26 -9.15
C LEU A 322 -15.63 16.34 -10.45
N GLU A 323 -15.27 17.55 -10.88
CA GLU A 323 -14.40 17.76 -12.04
C GLU A 323 -12.98 17.18 -11.78
N ALA A 324 -12.47 17.33 -10.54
CA ALA A 324 -11.20 16.74 -10.17
C ALA A 324 -11.23 15.20 -10.20
N ARG A 325 -12.35 14.57 -9.80
CA ARG A 325 -12.57 13.12 -9.90
C ARG A 325 -12.53 12.66 -11.35
N ASP A 326 -13.27 13.35 -12.21
CA ASP A 326 -13.32 13.02 -13.64
C ASP A 326 -11.94 13.18 -14.29
N HIS A 327 -11.21 14.24 -13.94
CA HIS A 327 -9.84 14.47 -14.41
C HIS A 327 -8.89 13.33 -13.97
N VAL A 328 -8.87 12.97 -12.69
CA VAL A 328 -8.01 11.91 -12.16
C VAL A 328 -8.39 10.56 -12.73
N ARG A 329 -9.69 10.25 -12.84
CA ARG A 329 -10.17 9.02 -13.47
C ARG A 329 -9.71 8.92 -14.92
N ALA A 330 -9.95 9.96 -15.73
CA ALA A 330 -9.58 9.96 -17.14
C ALA A 330 -8.07 9.83 -17.34
N TRP A 331 -7.28 10.48 -16.48
CA TRP A 331 -5.82 10.38 -16.52
C TRP A 331 -5.31 8.98 -16.17
N LEU A 332 -5.76 8.38 -15.06
CA LEU A 332 -5.36 7.03 -14.66
C LEU A 332 -5.85 5.96 -15.65
N SER A 333 -7.10 6.06 -16.10
CA SER A 333 -7.66 5.14 -17.09
C SER A 333 -6.89 5.17 -18.42
N ARG A 334 -6.46 6.36 -18.86
CA ARG A 334 -5.60 6.50 -20.05
C ARG A 334 -4.26 5.82 -19.84
N ALA A 335 -3.56 6.10 -18.73
CA ALA A 335 -2.26 5.50 -18.43
C ALA A 335 -2.34 3.98 -18.35
N SER A 336 -3.38 3.43 -17.70
CA SER A 336 -3.62 1.99 -17.61
C SER A 336 -3.89 1.36 -18.97
N THR A 337 -4.81 1.93 -19.75
CA THR A 337 -5.19 1.37 -21.05
C THR A 337 -4.07 1.46 -22.09
N GLU A 338 -3.28 2.53 -22.09
CA GLU A 338 -2.06 2.64 -22.91
C GLU A 338 -1.03 1.56 -22.54
N THR A 339 -0.74 1.38 -21.25
CA THR A 339 0.19 0.36 -20.78
C THR A 339 -0.29 -1.06 -21.14
N LEU A 340 -1.58 -1.34 -20.92
CA LEU A 340 -2.17 -2.64 -21.27
C LEU A 340 -2.26 -2.86 -22.78
N GLY A 341 -2.43 -1.79 -23.57
CA GLY A 341 -2.35 -1.85 -25.03
C GLY A 341 -0.97 -2.28 -25.53
N LEU A 342 0.09 -1.82 -24.88
CA LEU A 342 1.47 -2.22 -25.18
C LEU A 342 1.76 -3.66 -24.72
N ALA A 343 1.25 -4.07 -23.56
CA ALA A 343 1.33 -5.46 -23.12
C ALA A 343 0.61 -6.40 -24.11
N LYS A 344 -0.56 -6.00 -24.62
CA LYS A 344 -1.30 -6.68 -25.68
C LYS A 344 -0.47 -6.84 -26.95
N TRP A 345 0.06 -5.72 -27.45
CA TRP A 345 0.91 -5.76 -28.64
C TRP A 345 2.14 -6.67 -28.46
N HIS A 346 2.79 -6.61 -27.30
CA HIS A 346 3.93 -7.44 -26.95
C HIS A 346 3.58 -8.95 -26.98
N ALA A 347 2.50 -9.36 -26.31
CA ALA A 347 2.08 -10.75 -26.22
C ALA A 347 1.64 -11.29 -27.59
N GLU A 348 0.79 -10.56 -28.32
CA GLU A 348 0.25 -10.99 -29.62
C GLU A 348 1.30 -11.02 -30.73
N SER A 349 2.25 -10.05 -30.74
CA SER A 349 3.34 -10.04 -31.73
C SER A 349 4.36 -11.15 -31.49
N THR A 350 4.62 -11.52 -30.23
CA THR A 350 5.49 -12.65 -29.90
C THR A 350 4.93 -13.97 -30.39
N VAL A 351 3.62 -14.20 -30.21
CA VAL A 351 2.95 -15.40 -30.72
C VAL A 351 2.96 -15.48 -32.24
N ARG A 352 2.75 -14.34 -32.94
CA ARG A 352 2.80 -14.32 -34.42
C ARG A 352 4.18 -14.65 -34.99
N ARG A 353 5.27 -14.32 -34.29
CA ARG A 353 6.64 -14.64 -34.72
C ARG A 353 7.00 -16.11 -34.52
N LEU A 354 6.28 -16.82 -33.66
CA LEU A 354 6.49 -18.23 -33.36
C LEU A 354 5.66 -19.17 -34.27
N ARG A 355 4.71 -18.65 -35.03
CA ARG A 355 3.91 -19.33 -36.04
C ARG A 355 4.50 -19.15 -37.43
#